data_2dfff062fc68870692b6582e19d350a9
#
_entry.id   2dfff062fc68870692b6582e19d350a9
#
_cell.length_a   1.000
_cell.length_b   1.000
_cell.length_c   1.000
_cell.angle_alpha   90.00
_cell.angle_beta   90.00
_cell.angle_gamma   90.00
#
_symmetry.space_group_name_H-M   'P 1'
#
loop_
_entity.id
_entity.type
_entity.pdbx_description
1 polymer ?
#
loop_
_entity_poly.entity_id
_entity_poly.type
_entity_poly.pdbx_seq_one_letter_code
_entity_poly.pdbx_strand_id
1 'polypeptide(L)'
;MNVRLVVAAAGMGLRLGLEQPKALVLCGGKPLLVRTLCRFETLGLLSRAVITVPPGTEPMFESVLRNAFPGNDFVFVAGGRERQESVERALNLLDSTVEIVVIHDAARPFVSPQSIEASIEAAREHGAATVAIPSADTILMGGLDDMLVD
;
A
#
# COMPACT_ATOMS: atom_id res chain seq x y z
N MET A 1 4.03 -19.09 9.50
CA MET A 1 3.16 -18.37 8.57
C MET A 1 4.00 -17.39 7.77
N ASN A 2 4.02 -17.53 6.44
CA ASN A 2 4.81 -16.66 5.56
C ASN A 2 3.89 -15.52 5.03
N VAL A 3 4.00 -14.35 5.66
CA VAL A 3 3.23 -13.15 5.28
C VAL A 3 4.12 -12.23 4.45
N ARG A 4 3.61 -11.67 3.35
CA ARG A 4 4.29 -10.67 2.54
C ARG A 4 3.50 -9.37 2.48
N LEU A 5 4.22 -8.26 2.58
CA LEU A 5 3.66 -6.93 2.42
C LEU A 5 3.84 -6.46 0.96
N VAL A 6 2.75 -6.00 0.36
CA VAL A 6 2.73 -5.29 -0.92
C VAL A 6 2.23 -3.88 -0.66
N VAL A 7 3.01 -2.87 -1.04
CA VAL A 7 2.64 -1.46 -0.86
C VAL A 7 2.41 -0.78 -2.20
N ALA A 8 1.20 -0.32 -2.42
CA ALA A 8 0.84 0.44 -3.61
C ALA A 8 1.32 1.90 -3.47
N ALA A 9 2.42 2.25 -4.15
CA ALA A 9 3.05 3.57 -4.10
C ALA A 9 3.27 4.21 -5.48
N ALA A 10 2.72 3.63 -6.56
CA ALA A 10 2.93 4.07 -7.94
C ALA A 10 2.18 5.36 -8.33
N GLY A 11 1.42 5.99 -7.41
CA GLY A 11 0.66 7.20 -7.70
C GLY A 11 1.54 8.46 -7.79
N MET A 12 1.46 9.18 -8.90
CA MET A 12 2.20 10.43 -9.12
C MET A 12 1.63 11.65 -8.37
N GLY A 13 0.43 11.57 -7.80
CA GLY A 13 -0.15 12.68 -7.06
C GLY A 13 -0.58 13.87 -7.93
N LEU A 14 -0.91 13.66 -9.19
CA LEU A 14 -1.29 14.72 -10.16
C LEU A 14 -2.37 15.66 -9.64
N ARG A 15 -3.33 15.15 -8.87
CA ARG A 15 -4.40 15.96 -8.23
C ARG A 15 -3.88 16.93 -7.16
N LEU A 16 -2.65 16.73 -6.68
CA LEU A 16 -1.99 17.61 -5.71
C LEU A 16 -1.08 18.66 -6.38
N GLY A 17 -1.00 18.66 -7.72
CA GLY A 17 -0.13 19.56 -8.48
C GLY A 17 1.37 19.35 -8.21
N LEU A 18 1.77 18.17 -7.78
CA LEU A 18 3.16 17.87 -7.42
C LEU A 18 3.89 17.18 -8.57
N GLU A 19 5.15 17.55 -8.76
CA GLU A 19 6.05 16.93 -9.75
C GLU A 19 6.76 15.66 -9.21
N GLN A 20 6.46 15.25 -7.99
CA GLN A 20 7.08 14.09 -7.34
C GLN A 20 6.04 13.02 -6.98
N PRO A 21 6.45 11.74 -6.85
CA PRO A 21 5.56 10.67 -6.40
C PRO A 21 4.88 11.01 -5.08
N LYS A 22 3.55 10.84 -5.01
CA LYS A 22 2.75 11.15 -3.81
C LYS A 22 3.29 10.46 -2.55
N ALA A 23 3.79 9.24 -2.69
CA ALA A 23 4.33 8.46 -1.59
C ALA A 23 5.57 9.08 -0.94
N LEU A 24 6.30 9.95 -1.66
CA LEU A 24 7.50 10.63 -1.19
C LEU A 24 7.24 12.05 -0.67
N VAL A 25 6.01 12.52 -0.74
CA VAL A 25 5.62 13.83 -0.16
C VAL A 25 5.86 13.82 1.34
N LEU A 26 6.47 14.88 1.84
CA LEU A 26 6.75 15.03 3.27
C LEU A 26 5.48 15.36 4.05
N CYS A 27 5.24 14.59 5.09
CA CYS A 27 4.20 14.84 6.09
C CYS A 27 4.88 14.90 7.47
N GLY A 28 4.92 16.09 8.08
CA GLY A 28 5.64 16.28 9.33
C GLY A 28 7.12 15.89 9.25
N GLY A 29 7.82 16.29 8.20
CA GLY A 29 9.26 16.07 8.01
C GLY A 29 9.67 14.66 7.56
N LYS A 30 8.73 13.73 7.36
CA LYS A 30 9.01 12.36 6.86
C LYS A 30 8.16 12.04 5.64
N PRO A 31 8.68 11.32 4.63
CA PRO A 31 7.88 10.84 3.50
C PRO A 31 6.68 10.03 3.96
N LEU A 32 5.53 10.17 3.27
CA LEU A 32 4.31 9.40 3.57
C LEU A 32 4.56 7.90 3.60
N LEU A 33 5.30 7.37 2.63
CA LEU A 33 5.66 5.97 2.56
C LEU A 33 6.43 5.51 3.81
N VAL A 34 7.41 6.31 4.27
CA VAL A 34 8.18 5.99 5.48
C VAL A 34 7.27 5.93 6.70
N ARG A 35 6.33 6.89 6.84
CA ARG A 35 5.36 6.86 7.93
C ARG A 35 4.46 5.63 7.90
N THR A 36 4.03 5.26 6.71
CA THR A 36 3.22 4.05 6.50
C THR A 36 4.02 2.81 6.88
N LEU A 37 5.24 2.65 6.37
CA LEU A 37 6.08 1.48 6.63
C LEU A 37 6.46 1.32 8.10
N CYS A 38 6.61 2.40 8.88
CA CYS A 38 6.81 2.32 10.32
C CYS A 38 5.69 1.54 11.05
N ARG A 39 4.48 1.46 10.49
CA ARG A 39 3.38 0.66 11.08
C ARG A 39 3.58 -0.83 10.90
N PHE A 40 4.26 -1.22 9.84
CA PHE A 40 4.57 -2.61 9.48
C PHE A 40 5.91 -3.08 10.06
N GLU A 41 6.83 -2.15 10.34
CA GLU A 41 8.12 -2.43 10.94
C GLU A 41 7.97 -3.10 12.30
N THR A 42 7.08 -2.57 13.16
CA THR A 42 6.82 -3.13 14.50
C THR A 42 6.29 -4.56 14.48
N LEU A 43 5.76 -5.01 13.34
CA LEU A 43 5.25 -6.36 13.12
C LEU A 43 6.24 -7.26 12.35
N GLY A 44 7.44 -6.77 12.05
CA GLY A 44 8.46 -7.52 11.30
C GLY A 44 8.09 -7.77 9.83
N LEU A 45 7.18 -7.00 9.25
CA LEU A 45 6.64 -7.23 7.89
C LEU A 45 7.41 -6.50 6.79
N LEU A 46 8.52 -5.81 7.10
CA LEU A 46 9.28 -5.07 6.08
C LEU A 46 10.23 -5.95 5.26
N SER A 47 10.66 -7.09 5.78
CA SER A 47 11.59 -7.97 5.06
C SER A 47 10.99 -8.42 3.73
N ARG A 48 11.69 -8.08 2.63
CA ARG A 48 11.27 -8.37 1.26
C ARG A 48 9.87 -7.84 0.89
N ALA A 49 9.45 -6.73 1.51
CA ALA A 49 8.22 -6.07 1.11
C ALA A 49 8.34 -5.58 -0.34
N VAL A 50 7.29 -5.79 -1.13
CA VAL A 50 7.22 -5.36 -2.53
C VAL A 50 6.56 -4.00 -2.60
N ILE A 51 7.27 -3.02 -3.17
CA ILE A 51 6.79 -1.64 -3.31
C ILE A 51 6.56 -1.34 -4.78
N THR A 52 5.31 -1.06 -5.17
CA THR A 52 5.05 -0.58 -6.53
C THR A 52 5.37 0.90 -6.61
N VAL A 53 6.14 1.32 -7.60
CA VAL A 53 6.59 2.71 -7.77
C VAL A 53 6.28 3.23 -9.17
N PRO A 54 6.21 4.55 -9.39
CA PRO A 54 6.11 5.08 -10.75
C PRO A 54 7.30 4.62 -11.58
N PRO A 55 7.10 4.22 -12.84
CA PRO A 55 8.19 3.76 -13.70
C PRO A 55 9.36 4.74 -13.76
N GLY A 56 10.60 4.24 -13.56
CA GLY A 56 11.82 5.04 -13.60
C GLY A 56 12.14 5.80 -12.31
N THR A 57 11.35 5.64 -11.25
CA THR A 57 11.60 6.29 -9.95
C THR A 57 12.19 5.35 -8.90
N GLU A 58 12.44 4.09 -9.24
CA GLU A 58 12.95 3.06 -8.34
C GLU A 58 14.18 3.52 -7.53
N PRO A 59 15.22 4.16 -8.13
CA PRO A 59 16.40 4.60 -7.37
C PRO A 59 16.07 5.64 -6.30
N MET A 60 15.06 6.50 -6.55
CA MET A 60 14.62 7.51 -5.59
C MET A 60 13.98 6.85 -4.36
N PHE A 61 13.11 5.88 -4.58
CA PHE A 61 12.47 5.11 -3.50
C PHE A 61 13.49 4.28 -2.73
N GLU A 62 14.41 3.62 -3.43
CA GLU A 62 15.48 2.84 -2.82
C GLU A 62 16.34 3.69 -1.90
N SER A 63 16.77 4.87 -2.34
CA SER A 63 17.56 5.81 -1.53
C SER A 63 16.82 6.21 -0.25
N VAL A 64 15.54 6.57 -0.37
CA VAL A 64 14.70 6.99 0.77
C VAL A 64 14.53 5.85 1.77
N LEU A 65 14.23 4.64 1.29
CA LEU A 65 13.94 3.50 2.17
C LEU A 65 15.19 2.90 2.77
N ARG A 66 16.32 2.88 2.08
CA ARG A 66 17.62 2.47 2.64
C ARG A 66 18.04 3.35 3.80
N ASN A 67 17.80 4.66 3.70
CA ASN A 67 18.09 5.59 4.78
C ASN A 67 17.15 5.45 5.98
N ALA A 68 15.87 5.19 5.72
CA ALA A 68 14.85 5.09 6.78
C ALA A 68 14.85 3.74 7.49
N PHE A 69 15.17 2.66 6.78
CA PHE A 69 15.12 1.28 7.27
C PHE A 69 16.39 0.50 6.88
N PRO A 70 17.54 0.87 7.46
CA PRO A 70 18.81 0.19 7.14
C PRO A 70 18.73 -1.30 7.49
N GLY A 71 19.17 -2.15 6.55
CA GLY A 71 19.15 -3.61 6.73
C GLY A 71 17.87 -4.31 6.26
N ASN A 72 16.83 -3.57 5.82
CA ASN A 72 15.69 -4.17 5.15
C ASN A 72 15.93 -4.26 3.63
N ASP A 73 15.53 -5.40 3.07
CA ASP A 73 15.62 -5.68 1.64
C ASP A 73 14.23 -5.50 0.99
N PHE A 74 14.04 -4.36 0.34
CA PHE A 74 12.81 -4.04 -0.39
C PHE A 74 12.92 -4.46 -1.85
N VAL A 75 11.81 -4.95 -2.39
CA VAL A 75 11.68 -5.25 -3.82
C VAL A 75 10.86 -4.17 -4.49
N PHE A 76 11.40 -3.52 -5.52
CA PHE A 76 10.69 -2.47 -6.26
C PHE A 76 10.18 -3.01 -7.60
N VAL A 77 8.96 -2.60 -7.97
CA VAL A 77 8.36 -2.94 -9.26
C VAL A 77 7.64 -1.74 -9.84
N ALA A 78 7.83 -1.51 -11.13
CA ALA A 78 7.13 -0.45 -11.85
C ALA A 78 5.62 -0.69 -11.82
N GLY A 79 4.87 0.30 -11.37
CA GLY A 79 3.41 0.28 -11.37
C GLY A 79 2.82 0.28 -12.78
N GLY A 80 1.57 -0.13 -12.87
CA GLY A 80 0.77 -0.10 -14.09
C GLY A 80 -0.01 1.21 -14.24
N ARG A 81 -0.93 1.24 -15.21
CA ARG A 81 -1.82 2.37 -15.46
C ARG A 81 -2.81 2.58 -14.32
N GLU A 82 -3.26 1.47 -13.73
CA GLU A 82 -4.21 1.43 -12.64
C GLU A 82 -3.62 0.78 -11.40
N ARG A 83 -4.27 1.02 -10.24
CA ARG A 83 -3.88 0.40 -8.96
C ARG A 83 -3.91 -1.13 -9.03
N GLN A 84 -4.92 -1.69 -9.67
CA GLN A 84 -5.09 -3.14 -9.82
C GLN A 84 -3.92 -3.76 -10.58
N GLU A 85 -3.54 -3.19 -11.73
CA GLU A 85 -2.40 -3.65 -12.53
C GLU A 85 -1.08 -3.56 -11.74
N SER A 86 -0.91 -2.48 -10.97
CA SER A 86 0.28 -2.32 -10.11
C SER A 86 0.37 -3.42 -9.06
N VAL A 87 -0.75 -3.74 -8.40
CA VAL A 87 -0.82 -4.81 -7.41
C VAL A 87 -0.57 -6.17 -8.06
N GLU A 88 -1.15 -6.45 -9.22
CA GLU A 88 -0.93 -7.70 -9.97
C GLU A 88 0.56 -7.92 -10.29
N ARG A 89 1.25 -6.88 -10.76
CA ARG A 89 2.69 -6.94 -11.02
C ARG A 89 3.49 -7.27 -9.75
N ALA A 90 3.10 -6.71 -8.61
CA ALA A 90 3.73 -7.02 -7.33
C ALA A 90 3.47 -8.47 -6.88
N LEU A 91 2.24 -8.96 -7.04
CA LEU A 91 1.88 -10.34 -6.70
C LEU A 91 2.65 -11.37 -7.53
N ASN A 92 2.92 -11.09 -8.80
CA ASN A 92 3.69 -11.96 -9.68
C ASN A 92 5.18 -12.11 -9.28
N LEU A 93 5.68 -11.28 -8.36
CA LEU A 93 7.03 -11.40 -7.80
C LEU A 93 7.09 -12.25 -6.53
N LEU A 94 5.94 -12.65 -5.99
CA LEU A 94 5.88 -13.44 -4.78
C LEU A 94 6.08 -14.92 -5.12
N ASP A 95 6.84 -15.59 -4.25
CA ASP A 95 7.01 -17.04 -4.38
C ASP A 95 5.82 -17.83 -3.82
N SER A 96 5.70 -19.09 -4.21
CA SER A 96 4.59 -19.96 -3.84
C SER A 96 4.54 -20.37 -2.36
N THR A 97 5.54 -19.99 -1.56
CA THR A 97 5.57 -20.23 -0.12
C THR A 97 4.82 -19.16 0.68
N VAL A 98 4.43 -18.05 0.02
CA VAL A 98 3.65 -16.99 0.66
C VAL A 98 2.23 -17.48 0.91
N GLU A 99 1.83 -17.44 2.17
CA GLU A 99 0.51 -17.91 2.60
C GLU A 99 -0.51 -16.77 2.65
N ILE A 100 -0.07 -15.56 3.06
CA ILE A 100 -0.92 -14.37 3.16
C ILE A 100 -0.19 -13.16 2.56
N VAL A 101 -0.92 -12.40 1.77
CA VAL A 101 -0.44 -11.12 1.24
C VAL A 101 -1.22 -9.97 1.87
N VAL A 102 -0.50 -9.05 2.51
CA VAL A 102 -1.06 -7.80 3.00
C VAL A 102 -0.86 -6.73 1.94
N ILE A 103 -1.94 -6.20 1.38
CA ILE A 103 -1.90 -5.14 0.37
C ILE A 103 -2.28 -3.83 1.05
N HIS A 104 -1.40 -2.82 1.00
CA HIS A 104 -1.63 -1.54 1.65
C HIS A 104 -1.29 -0.35 0.75
N ASP A 105 -1.98 0.76 0.93
CA ASP A 105 -1.73 2.00 0.18
C ASP A 105 -0.65 2.84 0.88
N ALA A 106 0.39 3.26 0.18
CA ALA A 106 1.50 4.07 0.71
C ALA A 106 1.05 5.39 1.37
N ALA A 107 -0.10 5.93 0.95
CA ALA A 107 -0.65 7.18 1.44
C ALA A 107 -1.63 7.03 2.62
N ARG A 108 -1.65 5.88 3.29
CA ARG A 108 -2.49 5.61 4.47
C ARG A 108 -1.64 5.34 5.72
N PRO A 109 -0.98 6.37 6.31
CA PRO A 109 0.01 6.19 7.38
C PRO A 109 -0.61 5.93 8.77
N PHE A 110 -1.94 5.96 8.91
CA PHE A 110 -2.62 5.88 10.21
C PHE A 110 -3.24 4.51 10.51
N VAL A 111 -2.93 3.49 9.71
CA VAL A 111 -3.35 2.13 10.05
C VAL A 111 -2.73 1.70 11.38
N SER A 112 -3.53 1.11 12.28
CA SER A 112 -3.00 0.61 13.55
C SER A 112 -2.35 -0.77 13.38
N PRO A 113 -1.28 -1.09 14.12
CA PRO A 113 -0.73 -2.44 14.14
C PRO A 113 -1.78 -3.50 14.47
N GLN A 114 -2.68 -3.22 15.40
CA GLN A 114 -3.78 -4.11 15.79
C GLN A 114 -4.72 -4.41 14.61
N SER A 115 -5.04 -3.41 13.79
CA SER A 115 -5.87 -3.62 12.60
C SER A 115 -5.15 -4.48 11.55
N ILE A 116 -3.83 -4.34 11.42
CA ILE A 116 -3.02 -5.16 10.52
C ILE A 116 -3.04 -6.63 11.00
N GLU A 117 -2.74 -6.87 12.27
CA GLU A 117 -2.74 -8.21 12.86
C GLU A 117 -4.11 -8.87 12.76
N ALA A 118 -5.19 -8.15 13.11
CA ALA A 118 -6.55 -8.66 13.02
C ALA A 118 -6.95 -9.02 11.58
N SER A 119 -6.53 -8.22 10.59
CA SER A 119 -6.81 -8.51 9.18
C SER A 119 -6.04 -9.74 8.66
N ILE A 120 -4.82 -9.95 9.12
CA ILE A 120 -4.02 -11.13 8.79
C ILE A 120 -4.68 -12.39 9.37
N GLU A 121 -5.09 -12.34 10.63
CA GLU A 121 -5.75 -13.47 11.28
C GLU A 121 -7.10 -13.80 10.64
N ALA A 122 -7.91 -12.77 10.35
CA ALA A 122 -9.18 -12.96 9.65
C ALA A 122 -8.98 -13.52 8.22
N ALA A 123 -7.95 -13.07 7.51
CA ALA A 123 -7.64 -13.63 6.19
C ALA A 123 -7.20 -15.10 6.27
N ARG A 124 -6.47 -15.47 7.32
CA ARG A 124 -6.09 -16.87 7.58
C ARG A 124 -7.30 -17.77 7.81
N GLU A 125 -8.29 -17.29 8.56
CA GLU A 125 -9.49 -18.06 8.91
C GLU A 125 -10.50 -18.12 7.75
N HIS A 126 -10.69 -17.00 7.04
CA HIS A 126 -11.78 -16.85 6.07
C HIS A 126 -11.31 -16.74 4.60
N GLY A 127 -10.00 -16.82 4.34
CA GLY A 127 -9.40 -16.74 3.00
C GLY A 127 -9.14 -15.32 2.50
N ALA A 128 -9.89 -14.32 2.95
CA ALA A 128 -9.67 -12.90 2.66
C ALA A 128 -10.30 -12.02 3.74
N ALA A 129 -9.71 -10.85 3.97
CA ALA A 129 -10.22 -9.85 4.90
C ALA A 129 -9.90 -8.43 4.42
N THR A 130 -10.70 -7.47 4.85
CA THR A 130 -10.43 -6.04 4.66
C THR A 130 -10.80 -5.27 5.92
N VAL A 131 -10.09 -4.16 6.15
CA VAL A 131 -10.41 -3.23 7.22
C VAL A 131 -11.40 -2.20 6.72
N ALA A 132 -12.52 -2.07 7.38
CA ALA A 132 -13.58 -1.11 7.05
C ALA A 132 -14.13 -0.45 8.32
N ILE A 133 -14.76 0.69 8.15
CA ILE A 133 -15.56 1.36 9.17
C ILE A 133 -16.99 1.49 8.66
N PRO A 134 -18.01 1.53 9.54
CA PRO A 134 -19.36 1.88 9.14
C PRO A 134 -19.37 3.26 8.45
N SER A 135 -20.08 3.37 7.31
CA SER A 135 -20.25 4.65 6.65
C SER A 135 -21.14 5.55 7.49
N ALA A 136 -20.67 6.76 7.79
CA ALA A 136 -21.49 7.82 8.40
C ALA A 136 -22.21 8.67 7.35
N ASP A 137 -21.83 8.52 6.07
CA ASP A 137 -22.37 9.28 4.97
C ASP A 137 -23.61 8.58 4.36
N THR A 138 -24.54 9.36 3.86
CA THR A 138 -25.64 8.85 3.05
C THR A 138 -25.09 8.43 1.69
N ILE A 139 -25.27 7.17 1.34
CA ILE A 139 -24.87 6.64 0.03
C ILE A 139 -26.10 6.70 -0.87
N LEU A 140 -25.98 7.44 -1.97
CA LEU A 140 -27.01 7.54 -2.99
C LEU A 140 -26.58 6.73 -4.22
N MET A 141 -27.52 6.03 -4.84
CA MET A 141 -27.28 5.35 -6.10
C MET A 141 -27.73 6.26 -7.24
N GLY A 142 -26.81 6.62 -8.13
CA GLY A 142 -27.08 7.41 -9.33
C GLY A 142 -27.15 6.53 -10.58
N GLY A 143 -28.02 6.88 -11.53
CA GLY A 143 -28.03 6.32 -12.87
C GLY A 143 -26.90 6.91 -13.75
N LEU A 144 -26.82 6.44 -15.00
CA LEU A 144 -25.81 6.92 -15.98
C LEU A 144 -26.03 8.39 -16.38
N ASP A 145 -27.18 8.95 -16.07
CA ASP A 145 -27.61 10.33 -16.33
C ASP A 145 -27.47 11.24 -15.10
N ASP A 146 -26.72 10.82 -14.08
CA ASP A 146 -26.56 11.50 -12.78
C ASP A 146 -27.87 11.71 -11.99
N MET A 147 -28.96 11.06 -12.40
CA MET A 147 -30.22 11.07 -11.66
C MET A 147 -30.19 10.01 -10.56
N LEU A 148 -30.78 10.33 -9.41
CA LEU A 148 -30.96 9.37 -8.33
C LEU A 148 -31.90 8.25 -8.77
N VAL A 149 -31.56 7.02 -8.42
CA VAL A 149 -32.38 5.83 -8.64
C VAL A 149 -32.96 5.40 -7.29
N ASP A 150 -34.27 5.20 -7.24
CA ASP A 150 -35.01 4.72 -6.06
C ASP A 150 -34.68 3.24 -5.75
#